data_68f8bba208f7f313b498c13ef5bd99bb
#
_entry.id   68f8bba208f7f313b498c13ef5bd99bb
#
_cell.length_a   1.000
_cell.length_b   1.000
_cell.length_c   1.000
_cell.angle_alpha   90.00
_cell.angle_beta   90.00
_cell.angle_gamma   90.00
#
_symmetry.space_group_name_H-M   'P 1'
#
loop_
_entity.id
_entity.type
_entity.pdbx_description
1 polymer ?
#
loop_
_entity_poly.entity_id
_entity_poly.type
_entity_poly.pdbx_seq_one_letter_code
_entity_poly.pdbx_strand_id
1 'polypeptide(L)'
;DFDLANCQPEILRQMNGQLTWADGRKPSEMPQLNSWCSNRQQFIDHVAEVHSLPSDDVRWPDFRKDTVKQLMIRLMFGGTYDAWIRDIGGDPALPIKSPLVTRLAKELAKLRDDVFASDQWRDFVARDLERLQREAKKETQDEMDRSTFARIAQSEENRVLTVMRNFITRQGFQVMTLCFDGLMVIERPGHALDLTALNAEILRKTGYALQVVEKPLFNDSDWPDLQLAR
;
A
#
# COMPACT_ATOMS: atom_id res chain seq x y z
N ASP A 1 6.11 -0.40 -17.75
CA ASP A 1 5.75 0.07 -16.41
C ASP A 1 6.36 -0.84 -15.35
N PHE A 2 6.88 -0.25 -14.27
CA PHE A 2 7.48 -0.98 -13.16
C PHE A 2 6.78 -0.59 -11.86
N ASP A 3 6.09 -1.55 -11.25
CA ASP A 3 5.35 -1.37 -10.01
C ASP A 3 5.96 -2.15 -8.86
N LEU A 4 5.71 -1.68 -7.65
CA LEU A 4 6.03 -2.42 -6.43
C LEU A 4 4.87 -3.36 -6.05
N ALA A 5 5.16 -4.65 -6.02
CA ALA A 5 4.16 -5.63 -5.60
C ALA A 5 3.75 -5.39 -4.14
N ASN A 6 2.44 -5.18 -3.90
CA ASN A 6 1.90 -5.00 -2.55
C ASN A 6 2.57 -3.86 -1.74
N CYS A 7 2.98 -2.77 -2.39
CA CYS A 7 3.89 -1.73 -1.88
C CYS A 7 3.59 -1.31 -0.44
N GLN A 8 2.45 -0.65 -0.20
CA GLN A 8 2.15 -0.06 1.10
C GLN A 8 1.96 -1.10 2.22
N PRO A 9 1.24 -2.23 2.04
CA PRO A 9 1.18 -3.28 3.05
C PRO A 9 2.55 -3.83 3.42
N GLU A 10 3.42 -4.06 2.43
CA GLU A 10 4.78 -4.56 2.66
C GLU A 10 5.67 -3.54 3.38
N ILE A 11 5.59 -2.26 3.01
CA ILE A 11 6.29 -1.20 3.73
C ILE A 11 5.84 -1.15 5.20
N LEU A 12 4.53 -1.12 5.46
CA LEU A 12 4.00 -1.05 6.82
C LEU A 12 4.40 -2.27 7.66
N ARG A 13 4.32 -3.47 7.06
CA ARG A 13 4.73 -4.72 7.73
C ARG A 13 6.21 -4.69 8.12
N GLN A 14 7.09 -4.27 7.21
CA GLN A 14 8.53 -4.26 7.43
C GLN A 14 8.96 -3.06 8.30
N MET A 15 8.29 -1.91 8.17
CA MET A 15 8.49 -0.76 9.04
C MET A 15 8.23 -1.14 10.50
N ASN A 16 7.14 -1.89 10.79
CA ASN A 16 6.87 -2.38 12.14
C ASN A 16 8.07 -3.11 12.74
N GLY A 17 8.71 -3.99 11.99
CA GLY A 17 9.88 -4.75 12.44
C GLY A 17 11.15 -3.90 12.68
N GLN A 18 11.17 -2.67 12.16
CA GLN A 18 12.30 -1.74 12.27
C GLN A 18 12.10 -0.70 13.38
N LEU A 19 10.91 -0.63 14.02
CA LEU A 19 10.64 0.34 15.06
C LEU A 19 11.51 0.10 16.30
N THR A 20 11.99 1.18 16.89
CA THR A 20 12.77 1.17 18.13
C THR A 20 12.22 2.19 19.11
N TRP A 21 12.41 1.91 20.40
CA TRP A 21 12.00 2.77 21.51
C TRP A 21 13.09 2.78 22.58
N ALA A 22 13.27 3.91 23.23
CA ALA A 22 14.24 4.09 24.30
C ALA A 22 14.03 3.12 25.49
N ASP A 23 12.82 2.65 25.71
CA ASP A 23 12.48 1.68 26.76
C ASP A 23 12.78 0.22 26.36
N GLY A 24 13.25 -0.03 25.13
CA GLY A 24 13.64 -1.36 24.66
C GLY A 24 12.46 -2.31 24.38
N ARG A 25 11.21 -1.83 24.37
CA ARG A 25 10.06 -2.67 24.02
C ARG A 25 10.17 -3.19 22.59
N LYS A 26 9.46 -4.28 22.31
CA LYS A 26 9.43 -4.90 20.99
C LYS A 26 8.23 -4.41 20.18
N PRO A 27 8.33 -4.42 18.84
CA PRO A 27 7.19 -4.18 17.95
C PRO A 27 6.04 -5.15 18.24
N SER A 28 4.81 -4.67 18.02
CA SER A 28 3.62 -5.51 18.11
C SER A 28 3.59 -6.58 17.02
N GLU A 29 3.05 -7.75 17.33
CA GLU A 29 2.82 -8.78 16.32
C GLU A 29 1.68 -8.37 15.39
N MET A 30 1.84 -8.64 14.07
CA MET A 30 0.89 -8.28 13.02
C MET A 30 0.49 -9.49 12.17
N PRO A 31 -0.13 -10.54 12.76
CA PRO A 31 -0.41 -11.79 12.03
C PRO A 31 -1.36 -11.60 10.85
N GLN A 32 -2.36 -10.70 10.93
CA GLN A 32 -3.29 -10.48 9.83
C GLN A 32 -2.64 -9.66 8.69
N LEU A 33 -1.82 -8.65 9.01
CA LEU A 33 -1.05 -7.93 8.01
C LEU A 33 -0.03 -8.85 7.33
N ASN A 34 0.63 -9.73 8.08
CA ASN A 34 1.51 -10.75 7.52
C ASN A 34 0.73 -11.71 6.60
N SER A 35 -0.46 -12.14 7.01
CA SER A 35 -1.33 -13.00 6.19
C SER A 35 -1.74 -12.32 4.88
N TRP A 36 -2.10 -11.03 4.92
CA TRP A 36 -2.38 -10.25 3.71
C TRP A 36 -1.17 -10.24 2.77
N CYS A 37 0.03 -9.94 3.28
CA CYS A 37 1.23 -9.87 2.45
C CYS A 37 1.61 -11.22 1.84
N SER A 38 1.40 -12.33 2.57
CA SER A 38 1.83 -13.67 2.14
C SER A 38 0.76 -14.43 1.34
N ASN A 39 -0.52 -14.22 1.63
CA ASN A 39 -1.66 -15.00 1.10
C ASN A 39 -2.82 -14.10 0.67
N ARG A 40 -2.51 -13.03 -0.07
CA ARG A 40 -3.48 -11.99 -0.45
C ARG A 40 -4.74 -12.53 -1.09
N GLN A 41 -4.62 -13.51 -2.00
CA GLN A 41 -5.79 -14.07 -2.69
C GLN A 41 -6.75 -14.76 -1.71
N GLN A 42 -6.22 -15.55 -0.79
CA GLN A 42 -7.05 -16.20 0.24
C GLN A 42 -7.78 -15.19 1.13
N PHE A 43 -7.14 -14.05 1.43
CA PHE A 43 -7.78 -12.97 2.17
C PHE A 43 -8.93 -12.35 1.36
N ILE A 44 -8.70 -12.10 0.07
CA ILE A 44 -9.70 -11.55 -0.85
C ILE A 44 -10.90 -12.48 -0.93
N ASP A 45 -10.67 -13.78 -1.16
CA ASP A 45 -11.71 -14.79 -1.28
C ASP A 45 -12.55 -14.87 -0.01
N HIS A 46 -11.91 -14.90 1.16
CA HIS A 46 -12.59 -14.92 2.45
C HIS A 46 -13.49 -13.68 2.66
N VAL A 47 -13.00 -12.48 2.38
CA VAL A 47 -13.79 -11.25 2.54
C VAL A 47 -14.94 -11.21 1.54
N ALA A 48 -14.70 -11.62 0.30
CA ALA A 48 -15.72 -11.69 -0.74
C ALA A 48 -16.84 -12.66 -0.37
N GLU A 49 -16.50 -13.83 0.19
CA GLU A 49 -17.47 -14.82 0.67
C GLU A 49 -18.29 -14.27 1.84
N VAL A 50 -17.65 -13.74 2.89
CA VAL A 50 -18.33 -13.20 4.08
C VAL A 50 -19.34 -12.12 3.72
N HIS A 51 -19.03 -11.27 2.74
CA HIS A 51 -19.90 -10.17 2.31
C HIS A 51 -20.73 -10.49 1.08
N SER A 52 -20.73 -11.75 0.62
CA SER A 52 -21.47 -12.19 -0.57
C SER A 52 -21.24 -11.27 -1.78
N LEU A 53 -19.97 -10.83 -1.97
CA LEU A 53 -19.65 -9.99 -3.12
C LEU A 53 -19.95 -10.73 -4.42
N PRO A 54 -20.55 -10.05 -5.44
CA PRO A 54 -20.81 -10.63 -6.74
C PRO A 54 -19.56 -11.31 -7.30
N SER A 55 -19.77 -12.37 -8.09
CA SER A 55 -18.68 -12.96 -8.86
C SER A 55 -18.14 -11.96 -9.88
N ASP A 56 -16.85 -12.07 -10.18
CA ASP A 56 -16.26 -11.33 -11.29
C ASP A 56 -17.01 -11.69 -12.58
N ASP A 57 -17.24 -10.72 -13.44
CA ASP A 57 -17.90 -10.90 -14.72
C ASP A 57 -17.05 -10.32 -15.87
N VAL A 58 -17.50 -10.52 -17.12
CA VAL A 58 -16.78 -10.05 -18.32
C VAL A 58 -16.55 -8.53 -18.32
N ARG A 59 -17.46 -7.78 -17.68
CA ARG A 59 -17.34 -6.31 -17.60
C ARG A 59 -16.42 -5.85 -16.49
N TRP A 60 -16.27 -6.65 -15.41
CA TRP A 60 -15.40 -6.37 -14.27
C TRP A 60 -14.72 -7.65 -13.77
N PRO A 61 -13.68 -8.10 -14.47
CA PRO A 61 -13.01 -9.37 -14.17
C PRO A 61 -12.24 -9.37 -12.84
N ASP A 62 -11.94 -8.19 -12.29
CA ASP A 62 -11.22 -8.01 -11.02
C ASP A 62 -12.10 -7.38 -9.91
N PHE A 63 -13.44 -7.41 -10.05
CA PHE A 63 -14.37 -6.71 -9.14
C PHE A 63 -14.13 -7.06 -7.67
N ARG A 64 -14.05 -8.35 -7.33
CA ARG A 64 -13.81 -8.81 -5.95
C ARG A 64 -12.47 -8.33 -5.42
N LYS A 65 -11.45 -8.51 -6.21
CA LYS A 65 -10.08 -8.10 -5.89
C LYS A 65 -10.00 -6.59 -5.63
N ASP A 66 -10.57 -5.78 -6.50
CA ASP A 66 -10.50 -4.32 -6.38
C ASP A 66 -11.34 -3.81 -5.21
N THR A 67 -12.53 -4.39 -4.98
CA THR A 67 -13.39 -4.06 -3.85
C THR A 67 -12.68 -4.35 -2.51
N VAL A 68 -12.02 -5.52 -2.38
CA VAL A 68 -11.29 -5.88 -1.16
C VAL A 68 -9.98 -5.09 -1.03
N LYS A 69 -9.31 -4.75 -2.14
CA LYS A 69 -8.16 -3.81 -2.11
C LYS A 69 -8.56 -2.45 -1.55
N GLN A 70 -9.72 -1.92 -1.95
CA GLN A 70 -10.23 -0.65 -1.40
C GLN A 70 -10.45 -0.74 0.12
N LEU A 71 -10.95 -1.86 0.64
CA LEU A 71 -11.03 -2.10 2.08
C LEU A 71 -9.65 -2.01 2.73
N MET A 72 -8.66 -2.72 2.18
CA MET A 72 -7.29 -2.71 2.72
C MET A 72 -6.69 -1.30 2.75
N ILE A 73 -6.76 -0.57 1.63
CA ILE A 73 -6.29 0.81 1.53
C ILE A 73 -6.99 1.69 2.57
N ARG A 74 -8.31 1.57 2.68
CA ARG A 74 -9.10 2.32 3.67
C ARG A 74 -8.63 2.05 5.09
N LEU A 75 -8.45 0.79 5.48
CA LEU A 75 -8.00 0.44 6.82
C LEU A 75 -6.58 0.92 7.13
N MET A 76 -5.65 0.82 6.16
CA MET A 76 -4.28 1.32 6.31
C MET A 76 -4.23 2.82 6.60
N PHE A 77 -5.14 3.58 5.99
CA PHE A 77 -5.19 5.04 6.18
C PHE A 77 -6.25 5.49 7.19
N GLY A 78 -6.66 4.58 8.08
CA GLY A 78 -7.50 4.88 9.24
C GLY A 78 -8.99 5.03 8.93
N GLY A 79 -9.45 4.66 7.74
CA GLY A 79 -10.86 4.50 7.46
C GLY A 79 -11.45 3.32 8.22
N THR A 80 -12.78 3.26 8.33
CA THR A 80 -13.45 2.22 9.12
C THR A 80 -14.01 1.10 8.25
N TYR A 81 -14.06 -0.10 8.82
CA TYR A 81 -14.69 -1.25 8.20
C TYR A 81 -16.19 -1.00 7.93
N ASP A 82 -16.88 -0.32 8.87
CA ASP A 82 -18.29 0.02 8.73
C ASP A 82 -18.56 0.99 7.56
N ALA A 83 -17.66 1.92 7.31
CA ALA A 83 -17.77 2.81 6.16
C ALA A 83 -17.63 2.04 4.84
N TRP A 84 -16.71 1.07 4.77
CA TRP A 84 -16.59 0.22 3.59
C TRP A 84 -17.83 -0.68 3.39
N ILE A 85 -18.40 -1.25 4.46
CA ILE A 85 -19.65 -2.03 4.38
C ILE A 85 -20.77 -1.19 3.75
N ARG A 86 -20.92 0.08 4.17
CA ARG A 86 -21.92 0.99 3.56
C ARG A 86 -21.65 1.23 2.08
N ASP A 87 -20.39 1.42 1.71
CA ASP A 87 -20.03 1.71 0.31
C ASP A 87 -20.32 0.54 -0.64
N ILE A 88 -20.23 -0.70 -0.15
CA ILE A 88 -20.63 -1.88 -0.93
C ILE A 88 -22.15 -2.19 -0.84
N GLY A 89 -22.94 -1.30 -0.25
CA GLY A 89 -24.40 -1.45 -0.11
C GLY A 89 -24.83 -2.35 1.06
N GLY A 90 -23.92 -2.71 1.97
CA GLY A 90 -24.23 -3.49 3.16
C GLY A 90 -24.73 -2.62 4.34
N ASP A 91 -25.39 -3.25 5.31
CA ASP A 91 -25.81 -2.62 6.54
C ASP A 91 -24.80 -2.94 7.67
N PRO A 92 -24.06 -1.92 8.18
CA PRO A 92 -23.09 -2.15 9.25
C PRO A 92 -23.73 -2.52 10.61
N ALA A 93 -25.04 -2.35 10.76
CA ALA A 93 -25.76 -2.80 11.95
C ALA A 93 -26.01 -4.32 11.95
N LEU A 94 -25.93 -4.98 10.79
CA LEU A 94 -26.01 -6.42 10.70
C LEU A 94 -24.74 -7.08 11.24
N PRO A 95 -24.84 -8.24 11.93
CA PRO A 95 -23.71 -8.88 12.62
C PRO A 95 -22.64 -9.51 11.72
N ILE A 96 -22.82 -9.44 10.39
CA ILE A 96 -21.91 -10.09 9.45
C ILE A 96 -20.67 -9.23 9.25
N LYS A 97 -19.73 -9.36 10.18
CA LYS A 97 -18.39 -8.76 10.08
C LYS A 97 -17.34 -9.87 10.10
N SER A 98 -16.41 -9.83 9.17
CA SER A 98 -15.28 -10.75 9.18
C SER A 98 -14.43 -10.54 10.43
N PRO A 99 -14.24 -11.57 11.28
CA PRO A 99 -13.33 -11.48 12.42
C PRO A 99 -11.88 -11.20 12.00
N LEU A 100 -11.51 -11.67 10.81
CA LEU A 100 -10.18 -11.46 10.22
C LEU A 100 -9.97 -9.98 9.92
N VAL A 101 -10.91 -9.32 9.25
CA VAL A 101 -10.85 -7.88 8.94
C VAL A 101 -10.88 -7.04 10.23
N THR A 102 -11.70 -7.44 11.20
CA THR A 102 -11.76 -6.75 12.51
C THR A 102 -10.43 -6.82 13.26
N ARG A 103 -9.74 -7.96 13.21
CA ARG A 103 -8.40 -8.10 13.79
C ARG A 103 -7.37 -7.28 13.02
N LEU A 104 -7.39 -7.30 11.69
CA LEU A 104 -6.51 -6.47 10.85
C LEU A 104 -6.67 -4.98 11.16
N ALA A 105 -7.90 -4.48 11.29
CA ALA A 105 -8.15 -3.09 11.65
C ALA A 105 -7.54 -2.72 13.01
N LYS A 106 -7.60 -3.62 14.01
CA LYS A 106 -6.96 -3.43 15.32
C LYS A 106 -5.43 -3.45 15.22
N GLU A 107 -4.87 -4.35 14.41
CA GLU A 107 -3.42 -4.40 14.17
C GLU A 107 -2.93 -3.09 13.54
N LEU A 108 -3.61 -2.58 12.52
CA LEU A 108 -3.23 -1.31 11.85
C LEU A 108 -3.37 -0.11 12.79
N ALA A 109 -4.40 -0.06 13.64
CA ALA A 109 -4.51 0.97 14.66
C ALA A 109 -3.35 0.90 15.66
N LYS A 110 -3.01 -0.32 16.12
CA LYS A 110 -1.87 -0.54 17.02
C LYS A 110 -0.53 -0.18 16.36
N LEU A 111 -0.35 -0.51 15.08
CA LEU A 111 0.83 -0.12 14.31
C LEU A 111 0.98 1.41 14.26
N ARG A 112 -0.10 2.14 14.00
CA ARG A 112 -0.10 3.60 14.04
C ARG A 112 0.41 4.12 15.39
N ASP A 113 -0.16 3.59 16.49
CA ASP A 113 0.23 4.00 17.85
C ASP A 113 1.71 3.67 18.14
N ASP A 114 2.18 2.49 17.69
CA ASP A 114 3.57 2.08 17.83
C ASP A 114 4.53 2.98 17.02
N VAL A 115 4.16 3.33 15.78
CA VAL A 115 4.92 4.27 14.95
C VAL A 115 5.00 5.64 15.60
N PHE A 116 3.89 6.16 16.10
CA PHE A 116 3.85 7.49 16.74
C PHE A 116 4.70 7.56 18.00
N ALA A 117 4.76 6.47 18.75
CA ALA A 117 5.57 6.39 19.96
C ALA A 117 7.04 6.03 19.71
N SER A 118 7.42 5.67 18.48
CA SER A 118 8.78 5.23 18.14
C SER A 118 9.79 6.39 18.09
N ASP A 119 11.05 6.08 18.35
CA ASP A 119 12.11 7.10 18.32
C ASP A 119 12.34 7.66 16.91
N GLN A 120 12.11 6.85 15.87
CA GLN A 120 12.29 7.25 14.47
C GLN A 120 11.29 8.33 14.03
N TRP A 121 10.04 8.27 14.52
CA TRP A 121 8.95 9.08 13.98
C TRP A 121 8.44 10.17 14.90
N ARG A 122 8.85 10.19 16.17
CA ARG A 122 8.37 11.13 17.19
C ARG A 122 8.42 12.58 16.73
N ASP A 123 9.58 13.02 16.21
CA ASP A 123 9.76 14.41 15.78
C ASP A 123 8.96 14.76 14.53
N PHE A 124 8.80 13.79 13.61
CA PHE A 124 7.95 13.97 12.44
C PHE A 124 6.49 14.12 12.85
N VAL A 125 6.01 13.23 13.70
CA VAL A 125 4.62 13.22 14.23
C VAL A 125 4.32 14.55 14.92
N ALA A 126 5.18 15.01 15.83
CA ALA A 126 4.98 16.26 16.55
C ALA A 126 4.85 17.46 15.59
N ARG A 127 5.77 17.58 14.63
CA ARG A 127 5.75 18.69 13.64
C ARG A 127 4.54 18.62 12.71
N ASP A 128 4.15 17.41 12.30
CA ASP A 128 3.02 17.25 11.38
C ASP A 128 1.68 17.53 12.06
N LEU A 129 1.49 17.08 13.28
CA LEU A 129 0.31 17.38 14.08
C LEU A 129 0.18 18.90 14.33
N GLU A 130 1.28 19.57 14.71
CA GLU A 130 1.30 21.03 14.88
C GLU A 130 0.94 21.75 13.57
N ARG A 131 1.43 21.27 12.42
CA ARG A 131 1.06 21.82 11.11
C ARG A 131 -0.44 21.65 10.83
N LEU A 132 -1.01 20.45 11.04
CA LEU A 132 -2.42 20.18 10.82
C LEU A 132 -3.33 21.03 11.73
N GLN A 133 -2.94 21.22 13.00
CA GLN A 133 -3.64 22.11 13.92
C GLN A 133 -3.64 23.56 13.41
N ARG A 134 -2.49 24.08 12.95
CA ARG A 134 -2.41 25.45 12.41
C ARG A 134 -3.22 25.63 11.12
N GLU A 135 -3.29 24.60 10.26
CA GLU A 135 -4.06 24.66 9.02
C GLU A 135 -5.58 24.58 9.26
N ALA A 136 -6.02 24.17 10.45
CA ALA A 136 -7.43 24.01 10.84
C ALA A 136 -8.27 23.20 9.84
N LYS A 137 -7.63 22.29 9.08
CA LYS A 137 -8.30 21.47 8.04
C LYS A 137 -8.92 20.19 8.59
N LYS A 138 -8.58 19.85 9.84
CA LYS A 138 -9.04 18.63 10.53
C LYS A 138 -9.70 19.02 11.84
N GLU A 139 -10.85 18.44 12.11
CA GLU A 139 -11.67 18.81 13.25
C GLU A 139 -11.34 17.99 14.51
N THR A 140 -10.87 16.75 14.30
CA THR A 140 -10.61 15.82 15.40
C THR A 140 -9.15 15.35 15.45
N GLN A 141 -8.70 14.97 16.65
CA GLN A 141 -7.39 14.38 16.85
C GLN A 141 -7.21 13.09 16.01
N ASP A 142 -8.24 12.24 15.95
CA ASP A 142 -8.18 11.00 15.17
C ASP A 142 -8.02 11.26 13.65
N GLU A 143 -8.62 12.33 13.12
CA GLU A 143 -8.40 12.73 11.72
C GLU A 143 -6.97 13.23 11.48
N MET A 144 -6.41 13.97 12.41
CA MET A 144 -5.02 14.42 12.35
C MET A 144 -4.05 13.22 12.42
N ASP A 145 -4.28 12.30 13.34
CA ASP A 145 -3.49 11.09 13.50
C ASP A 145 -3.49 10.23 12.23
N ARG A 146 -4.68 10.02 11.65
CA ARG A 146 -4.81 9.28 10.37
C ARG A 146 -4.06 9.96 9.23
N SER A 147 -4.18 11.29 9.12
CA SER A 147 -3.46 12.06 8.10
C SER A 147 -1.96 12.00 8.29
N THR A 148 -1.47 12.10 9.52
CA THR A 148 -0.05 12.01 9.85
C THR A 148 0.50 10.61 9.54
N PHE A 149 -0.23 9.55 9.90
CA PHE A 149 0.16 8.17 9.59
C PHE A 149 0.22 7.91 8.08
N ALA A 150 -0.78 8.38 7.32
CA ALA A 150 -0.78 8.29 5.86
C ALA A 150 0.45 8.99 5.25
N ARG A 151 0.84 10.15 5.77
CA ARG A 151 2.03 10.88 5.31
C ARG A 151 3.33 10.14 5.64
N ILE A 152 3.41 9.46 6.78
CA ILE A 152 4.55 8.60 7.10
C ILE A 152 4.66 7.48 6.07
N ALA A 153 3.57 6.75 5.81
CA ALA A 153 3.54 5.67 4.82
C ALA A 153 3.92 6.17 3.41
N GLN A 154 3.37 7.31 2.98
CA GLN A 154 3.71 7.93 1.70
C GLN A 154 5.17 8.41 1.63
N SER A 155 5.74 8.90 2.73
CA SER A 155 7.14 9.32 2.75
C SER A 155 8.10 8.14 2.55
N GLU A 156 7.77 6.97 3.13
CA GLU A 156 8.54 5.75 2.94
C GLU A 156 8.38 5.19 1.52
N GLU A 157 7.18 5.22 0.95
CA GLU A 157 6.94 4.88 -0.44
C GLU A 157 7.77 5.78 -1.38
N ASN A 158 7.73 7.10 -1.19
CA ASN A 158 8.53 8.05 -1.97
C ASN A 158 10.04 7.82 -1.82
N ARG A 159 10.49 7.39 -0.66
CA ARG A 159 11.91 7.01 -0.44
C ARG A 159 12.28 5.82 -1.32
N VAL A 160 11.43 4.81 -1.41
CA VAL A 160 11.61 3.65 -2.28
C VAL A 160 11.60 4.05 -3.75
N LEU A 161 10.59 4.81 -4.19
CA LEU A 161 10.46 5.29 -5.58
C LEU A 161 11.67 6.14 -6.00
N THR A 162 12.22 6.93 -5.08
CA THR A 162 13.45 7.70 -5.33
C THR A 162 14.65 6.79 -5.60
N VAL A 163 14.79 5.70 -4.84
CA VAL A 163 15.83 4.69 -5.08
C VAL A 163 15.63 4.02 -6.44
N MET A 164 14.40 3.60 -6.75
CA MET A 164 14.07 2.99 -8.05
C MET A 164 14.42 3.91 -9.20
N ARG A 165 13.93 5.15 -9.19
CA ARG A 165 14.21 6.16 -10.21
C ARG A 165 15.71 6.35 -10.42
N ASN A 166 16.45 6.54 -9.34
CA ASN A 166 17.90 6.78 -9.41
C ASN A 166 18.67 5.57 -9.95
N PHE A 167 18.25 4.35 -9.58
CA PHE A 167 18.85 3.13 -10.11
C PHE A 167 18.61 3.00 -11.62
N ILE A 168 17.35 3.12 -12.04
CA ILE A 168 16.91 2.99 -13.43
C ILE A 168 17.61 4.04 -14.32
N THR A 169 17.69 5.29 -13.85
CA THR A 169 18.39 6.36 -14.56
C THR A 169 19.88 6.05 -14.71
N ARG A 170 20.54 5.50 -13.66
CA ARG A 170 21.97 5.08 -13.76
C ARG A 170 22.19 3.93 -14.74
N GLN A 171 21.19 3.07 -14.96
CA GLN A 171 21.23 2.04 -15.98
C GLN A 171 21.01 2.58 -17.41
N GLY A 172 20.84 3.89 -17.55
CA GLY A 172 20.69 4.58 -18.85
C GLY A 172 19.28 4.57 -19.41
N PHE A 173 18.27 4.20 -18.59
CA PHE A 173 16.86 4.32 -18.99
C PHE A 173 16.32 5.71 -18.67
N GLN A 174 15.38 6.17 -19.48
CA GLN A 174 14.67 7.43 -19.23
C GLN A 174 13.36 7.15 -18.47
N VAL A 175 13.25 7.69 -17.26
CA VAL A 175 12.02 7.67 -16.48
C VAL A 175 11.12 8.81 -16.96
N MET A 176 9.89 8.49 -17.37
CA MET A 176 8.91 9.46 -17.87
C MET A 176 8.10 10.09 -16.73
N THR A 177 7.54 9.25 -15.88
CA THR A 177 6.70 9.71 -14.76
C THR A 177 6.70 8.71 -13.61
N LEU A 178 6.36 9.21 -12.44
CA LEU A 178 6.04 8.39 -11.28
C LEU A 178 4.52 8.18 -11.26
N CYS A 179 4.08 6.95 -11.09
CA CYS A 179 2.66 6.58 -11.06
C CYS A 179 2.39 5.79 -9.79
N PHE A 180 1.78 6.44 -8.76
CA PHE A 180 1.48 5.79 -7.48
C PHE A 180 2.72 5.10 -6.89
N ASP A 181 2.67 3.77 -6.75
CA ASP A 181 3.73 2.90 -6.23
C ASP A 181 4.67 2.34 -7.33
N GLY A 182 4.69 2.98 -8.52
CA GLY A 182 5.49 2.58 -9.66
C GLY A 182 6.05 3.75 -10.47
N LEU A 183 6.63 3.42 -11.61
CA LEU A 183 7.15 4.40 -12.56
C LEU A 183 7.12 3.88 -14.00
N MET A 184 6.88 4.81 -14.92
CA MET A 184 6.93 4.56 -16.36
C MET A 184 8.33 4.87 -16.91
N VAL A 185 8.83 3.97 -17.74
CA VAL A 185 10.16 4.06 -18.34
C VAL A 185 10.01 3.93 -19.85
N ILE A 186 10.78 4.71 -20.59
CA ILE A 186 10.90 4.49 -22.04
C ILE A 186 11.65 3.19 -22.28
N GLU A 187 11.05 2.30 -23.07
CA GLU A 187 11.68 1.06 -23.50
C GLU A 187 12.97 1.36 -24.27
N ARG A 188 14.01 0.59 -23.99
CA ARG A 188 15.28 0.68 -24.70
C ARG A 188 15.54 -0.64 -25.41
N PRO A 189 15.35 -0.70 -26.74
CA PRO A 189 15.51 -1.93 -27.49
C PRO A 189 16.86 -2.61 -27.21
N GLY A 190 16.83 -3.91 -26.93
CA GLY A 190 18.02 -4.71 -26.65
C GLY A 190 18.61 -4.52 -25.23
N HIS A 191 17.95 -3.76 -24.36
CA HIS A 191 18.37 -3.58 -22.97
C HIS A 191 17.21 -3.94 -22.05
N ALA A 192 17.41 -4.95 -21.19
CA ALA A 192 16.49 -5.28 -20.12
C ALA A 192 16.97 -4.67 -18.79
N LEU A 193 16.04 -4.21 -17.98
CA LEU A 193 16.33 -3.75 -16.63
C LEU A 193 16.61 -4.97 -15.74
N ASP A 194 17.72 -4.96 -15.00
CA ASP A 194 18.01 -5.99 -14.00
C ASP A 194 17.16 -5.75 -12.74
N LEU A 195 16.00 -6.41 -12.67
CA LEU A 195 15.08 -6.32 -11.54
C LEU A 195 15.68 -6.92 -10.25
N THR A 196 16.56 -7.93 -10.38
CA THR A 196 17.22 -8.53 -9.22
C THR A 196 18.17 -7.52 -8.56
N ALA A 197 18.98 -6.84 -9.36
CA ALA A 197 19.86 -5.79 -8.87
C ALA A 197 19.09 -4.58 -8.34
N LEU A 198 17.95 -4.22 -8.97
CA LEU A 198 17.07 -3.15 -8.48
C LEU A 198 16.46 -3.50 -7.10
N ASN A 199 15.93 -4.70 -6.91
CA ASN A 199 15.38 -5.15 -5.63
C ASN A 199 16.46 -5.16 -4.54
N ALA A 200 17.68 -5.62 -4.87
CA ALA A 200 18.81 -5.57 -3.94
C ALA A 200 19.22 -4.14 -3.55
N GLU A 201 19.18 -3.20 -4.50
CA GLU A 201 19.48 -1.78 -4.23
C GLU A 201 18.39 -1.13 -3.35
N ILE A 202 17.11 -1.46 -3.57
CA ILE A 202 16.00 -1.02 -2.71
C ILE A 202 16.25 -1.50 -1.28
N LEU A 203 16.47 -2.79 -1.08
CA LEU A 203 16.74 -3.36 0.24
C LEU A 203 17.93 -2.66 0.91
N ARG A 204 19.05 -2.53 0.19
CA ARG A 204 20.27 -1.92 0.71
C ARG A 204 20.10 -0.46 1.15
N LYS A 205 19.29 0.33 0.42
CA LYS A 205 19.11 1.77 0.64
C LYS A 205 17.98 2.11 1.59
N THR A 206 16.93 1.28 1.63
CA THR A 206 15.72 1.56 2.39
C THR A 206 15.50 0.61 3.57
N GLY A 207 16.16 -0.55 3.57
CA GLY A 207 15.90 -1.62 4.53
C GLY A 207 14.63 -2.44 4.20
N TYR A 208 13.91 -2.12 3.11
CA TYR A 208 12.70 -2.83 2.69
C TYR A 208 13.00 -3.86 1.61
N ALA A 209 12.65 -5.12 1.87
CA ALA A 209 12.68 -6.19 0.89
C ALA A 209 11.40 -6.14 0.05
N LEU A 210 11.38 -5.31 -0.98
CA LEU A 210 10.25 -5.14 -1.90
C LEU A 210 10.56 -5.80 -3.24
N GLN A 211 9.50 -6.23 -3.93
CA GLN A 211 9.61 -6.83 -5.25
C GLN A 211 9.07 -5.86 -6.31
N VAL A 212 9.94 -5.44 -7.22
CA VAL A 212 9.54 -4.72 -8.43
C VAL A 212 9.05 -5.72 -9.45
N VAL A 213 7.92 -5.42 -10.07
CA VAL A 213 7.34 -6.20 -11.17
C VAL A 213 7.20 -5.32 -12.40
N GLU A 214 7.51 -5.89 -13.57
CA GLU A 214 7.23 -5.25 -14.84
C GLU A 214 5.77 -5.53 -15.24
N LYS A 215 5.07 -4.47 -15.64
CA LYS A 215 3.73 -4.57 -16.19
C LYS A 215 3.72 -3.97 -17.58
N PRO A 216 3.19 -4.64 -18.60
CA PRO A 216 2.98 -4.03 -19.89
C PRO A 216 2.02 -2.83 -19.74
N LEU A 217 2.33 -1.70 -20.38
CA LEU A 217 1.46 -0.51 -20.40
C LEU A 217 0.13 -0.79 -21.12
N PHE A 218 0.17 -1.71 -22.09
CA PHE A 218 -0.99 -2.15 -22.87
C PHE A 218 -0.92 -3.67 -23.02
N ASN A 219 -2.01 -4.36 -22.74
CA ASN A 219 -2.20 -5.68 -23.28
C ASN A 219 -2.75 -5.52 -24.70
N ASP A 220 -2.22 -6.26 -25.67
CA ASP A 220 -2.72 -6.25 -27.06
C ASP A 220 -4.24 -6.56 -27.16
N SER A 221 -4.80 -7.17 -26.10
CA SER A 221 -6.24 -7.44 -25.95
C SER A 221 -7.06 -6.20 -25.60
N ASP A 222 -6.48 -5.15 -25.05
CA ASP A 222 -7.20 -3.99 -24.56
C ASP A 222 -7.58 -3.02 -25.73
N TRP A 223 -6.90 -3.16 -26.88
CA TRP A 223 -7.13 -2.34 -28.09
C TRP A 223 -7.08 -3.17 -29.38
N PRO A 224 -8.06 -4.07 -29.60
CA PRO A 224 -8.05 -4.94 -30.78
C PRO A 224 -8.08 -4.17 -32.11
N ASP A 225 -8.54 -2.92 -32.10
CA ASP A 225 -8.73 -2.13 -33.33
C ASP A 225 -7.48 -1.35 -33.79
N LEU A 226 -6.41 -1.27 -33.01
CA LEU A 226 -5.18 -0.56 -33.40
C LEU A 226 -4.26 -1.38 -34.33
N GLN A 227 -4.51 -2.66 -34.54
CA GLN A 227 -3.73 -3.51 -35.44
C GLN A 227 -4.05 -3.29 -36.93
N LEU A 228 -5.11 -2.54 -37.25
CA LEU A 228 -5.55 -2.30 -38.64
C LEU A 228 -4.94 -1.07 -39.31
N ALA A 229 -4.02 -0.35 -38.67
CA ALA A 229 -3.40 0.88 -39.17
C ALA A 229 -1.88 0.74 -39.49
N ARG A 230 -1.44 -0.45 -39.89
CA ARG A 230 -0.08 -0.65 -40.43
C ARG A 230 -0.11 -1.09 -41.88
#